data_e2456e8f4a8584e0939e0d97edb17e09
#
_entry.id   e2456e8f4a8584e0939e0d97edb17e09
#
_cell.length_a   1.000
_cell.length_b   1.000
_cell.length_c   1.000
_cell.angle_alpha   90.00
_cell.angle_beta   90.00
_cell.angle_gamma   90.00
#
_symmetry.space_group_name_H-M   'P 1'
#
loop_
_entity.id
_entity.type
_entity.pdbx_description
1 polymer ?
#
loop_
_entity_poly.entity_id
_entity_poly.type
_entity_poly.pdbx_seq_one_letter_code
_entity_poly.pdbx_strand_id
1 'polypeptide(L)'
;MAWSYDPTDLDTTTASGRLNTVRLLIGDTDTVDQQVQNEEITFALSENGNNVYYSGAWVARVISAKYSRQVTTQLSGALSADYSDLARQYKALADDLEYQGKTSGASVGVLAGGITKSGIKAVRANTNRIEGSFRRDRFKNPPSYQTPEYE
;
A
#
# COMPACT_ATOMS: atom_id res chain seq x y z
N MET A 1 -0.58 -29.56 -1.85
CA MET A 1 -0.89 -28.31 -1.13
C MET A 1 -0.08 -28.33 0.14
N ALA A 2 0.70 -27.31 0.36
CA ALA A 2 1.60 -27.23 1.51
C ALA A 2 1.12 -26.10 2.44
N TRP A 3 1.24 -26.34 3.74
CA TRP A 3 1.09 -25.34 4.77
C TRP A 3 2.32 -25.39 5.66
N SER A 4 2.93 -24.25 5.94
CA SER A 4 4.05 -24.13 6.86
C SER A 4 4.06 -22.76 7.50
N TYR A 5 4.44 -22.68 8.76
CA TYR A 5 4.67 -21.45 9.49
C TYR A 5 5.90 -21.61 10.38
N ASP A 6 6.83 -20.66 10.27
CA ASP A 6 8.02 -20.59 11.13
C ASP A 6 8.10 -19.19 11.76
N PRO A 7 7.86 -19.08 13.07
CA PRO A 7 7.94 -17.80 13.78
C PRO A 7 9.36 -17.24 13.89
N THR A 8 10.38 -18.02 13.55
CA THR A 8 11.79 -17.56 13.60
C THR A 8 12.24 -16.96 12.29
N ASP A 9 11.52 -17.21 11.18
CA ASP A 9 11.79 -16.66 9.85
C ASP A 9 10.68 -15.67 9.46
N LEU A 10 10.81 -14.43 9.91
CA LEU A 10 9.91 -13.30 9.58
C LEU A 10 10.62 -12.23 8.75
N ASP A 11 11.72 -12.60 8.08
CA ASP A 11 12.47 -11.69 7.23
C ASP A 11 11.73 -11.41 5.92
N THR A 12 11.21 -10.20 5.77
CA THR A 12 10.48 -9.78 4.56
C THR A 12 11.34 -9.67 3.30
N THR A 13 12.65 -9.83 3.41
CA THR A 13 13.56 -9.88 2.24
C THR A 13 13.54 -11.24 1.54
N THR A 14 13.28 -12.31 2.30
CA THR A 14 13.21 -13.69 1.79
C THR A 14 11.79 -14.08 1.36
N ALA A 15 11.66 -15.06 0.48
CA ALA A 15 10.34 -15.56 0.05
C ALA A 15 9.60 -16.29 1.18
N SER A 16 10.33 -17.10 1.97
CA SER A 16 9.79 -17.82 3.14
C SER A 16 9.36 -16.85 4.23
N GLY A 17 10.18 -15.86 4.55
CA GLY A 17 9.87 -14.89 5.58
C GLY A 17 8.68 -14.00 5.22
N ARG A 18 8.52 -13.62 3.93
CA ARG A 18 7.31 -12.91 3.48
C ARG A 18 6.06 -13.78 3.66
N LEU A 19 6.12 -15.07 3.31
CA LEU A 19 5.02 -16.00 3.49
C LEU A 19 4.64 -16.10 4.98
N ASN A 20 5.62 -16.30 5.85
CA ASN A 20 5.41 -16.38 7.30
C ASN A 20 4.87 -15.07 7.87
N THR A 21 5.37 -13.93 7.40
CA THR A 21 4.86 -12.61 7.81
C THR A 21 3.39 -12.42 7.41
N VAL A 22 2.99 -12.82 6.21
CA VAL A 22 1.58 -12.77 5.81
C VAL A 22 0.72 -13.64 6.71
N ARG A 23 1.15 -14.88 7.05
CA ARG A 23 0.44 -15.74 7.99
C ARG A 23 0.26 -15.11 9.35
N LEU A 24 1.34 -14.49 9.88
CA LEU A 24 1.27 -13.78 11.15
C LEU A 24 0.25 -12.64 11.11
N LEU A 25 0.24 -11.85 10.04
CA LEU A 25 -0.67 -10.70 9.88
C LEU A 25 -2.15 -11.11 9.82
N ILE A 26 -2.46 -12.26 9.24
CA ILE A 26 -3.84 -12.76 9.14
C ILE A 26 -4.24 -13.68 10.29
N GLY A 27 -3.30 -14.03 11.19
CA GLY A 27 -3.53 -14.91 12.32
C GLY A 27 -3.59 -16.40 11.95
N ASP A 28 -3.12 -16.82 10.76
CA ASP A 28 -3.09 -18.21 10.30
C ASP A 28 -1.80 -18.91 10.74
N THR A 29 -1.59 -19.02 12.06
CA THR A 29 -0.36 -19.55 12.68
C THR A 29 -0.54 -20.92 13.31
N ASP A 30 -1.77 -21.45 13.36
CA ASP A 30 -2.09 -22.74 13.96
C ASP A 30 -2.11 -23.85 12.89
N THR A 31 -1.34 -24.91 13.15
CA THR A 31 -1.29 -26.10 12.30
C THR A 31 -2.60 -26.88 12.27
N VAL A 32 -3.44 -26.73 13.29
CA VAL A 32 -4.72 -27.44 13.43
C VAL A 32 -5.86 -26.69 12.72
N ASP A 33 -5.82 -25.36 12.68
CA ASP A 33 -6.84 -24.51 12.05
C ASP A 33 -6.24 -23.71 10.89
N GLN A 34 -5.87 -24.41 9.84
CA GLN A 34 -5.28 -23.82 8.65
C GLN A 34 -6.35 -23.12 7.79
N GLN A 35 -6.19 -21.83 7.57
CA GLN A 35 -7.12 -21.04 6.78
C GLN A 35 -6.77 -21.01 5.30
N VAL A 36 -5.48 -20.93 4.97
CA VAL A 36 -4.96 -20.72 3.60
C VAL A 36 -3.73 -21.59 3.34
N GLN A 37 -3.55 -22.01 2.10
CA GLN A 37 -2.37 -22.78 1.68
C GLN A 37 -1.20 -21.87 1.30
N ASN A 38 0.03 -22.39 1.31
CA ASN A 38 1.22 -21.64 0.94
C ASN A 38 1.15 -21.09 -0.48
N GLU A 39 0.59 -21.87 -1.40
CA GLU A 39 0.46 -21.52 -2.81
C GLU A 39 -0.47 -20.31 -3.01
N GLU A 40 -1.52 -20.19 -2.20
CA GLU A 40 -2.46 -19.05 -2.25
C GLU A 40 -1.78 -17.76 -1.75
N ILE A 41 -1.00 -17.86 -0.67
CA ILE A 41 -0.21 -16.72 -0.17
C ILE A 41 0.88 -16.32 -1.16
N THR A 42 1.57 -17.30 -1.73
CA THR A 42 2.61 -17.03 -2.74
C THR A 42 2.03 -16.35 -3.97
N PHE A 43 0.85 -16.76 -4.41
CA PHE A 43 0.11 -16.09 -5.48
C PHE A 43 -0.22 -14.64 -5.10
N ALA A 44 -0.79 -14.42 -3.89
CA ALA A 44 -1.10 -13.08 -3.42
C ALA A 44 0.15 -12.18 -3.34
N LEU A 45 1.30 -12.72 -2.93
CA LEU A 45 2.57 -12.00 -2.89
C LEU A 45 3.04 -11.61 -4.30
N SER A 46 2.92 -12.51 -5.28
CA SER A 46 3.29 -12.22 -6.67
C SER A 46 2.44 -11.11 -7.28
N GLU A 47 1.14 -11.15 -7.06
CA GLU A 47 0.20 -10.14 -7.58
C GLU A 47 0.40 -8.75 -6.93
N ASN A 48 0.82 -8.71 -5.68
CA ASN A 48 1.00 -7.45 -4.93
C ASN A 48 2.47 -6.98 -4.84
N GLY A 49 3.32 -7.41 -5.76
CA GLY A 49 4.73 -6.98 -5.83
C GLY A 49 5.54 -7.31 -4.58
N ASN A 50 5.26 -8.46 -3.95
CA ASN A 50 5.87 -8.93 -2.69
C ASN A 50 5.62 -8.02 -1.47
N ASN A 51 4.62 -7.15 -1.52
CA ASN A 51 4.21 -6.36 -0.37
C ASN A 51 3.37 -7.22 0.59
N VAL A 52 3.89 -7.46 1.79
CA VAL A 52 3.25 -8.34 2.79
C VAL A 52 1.91 -7.82 3.29
N TYR A 53 1.74 -6.49 3.39
CA TYR A 53 0.50 -5.88 3.87
C TYR A 53 -0.61 -5.97 2.83
N TYR A 54 -0.35 -5.62 1.58
CA TYR A 54 -1.34 -5.76 0.50
C TYR A 54 -1.70 -7.22 0.24
N SER A 55 -0.72 -8.11 0.32
CA SER A 55 -0.95 -9.55 0.19
C SER A 55 -1.78 -10.09 1.36
N GLY A 56 -1.48 -9.67 2.59
CA GLY A 56 -2.28 -9.98 3.77
C GLY A 56 -3.71 -9.48 3.66
N ALA A 57 -3.91 -8.24 3.19
CA ALA A 57 -5.23 -7.67 2.95
C ALA A 57 -6.02 -8.48 1.90
N TRP A 58 -5.36 -8.88 0.81
CA TRP A 58 -5.97 -9.70 -0.23
C TRP A 58 -6.41 -11.07 0.32
N VAL A 59 -5.52 -11.76 1.06
CA VAL A 59 -5.81 -13.06 1.69
C VAL A 59 -6.93 -12.96 2.73
N ALA A 60 -6.91 -11.92 3.58
CA ALA A 60 -7.97 -11.70 4.56
C ALA A 60 -9.34 -11.50 3.90
N ARG A 61 -9.42 -10.83 2.73
CA ARG A 61 -10.66 -10.73 1.94
C ARG A 61 -11.12 -12.08 1.41
N VAL A 62 -10.21 -12.94 0.98
CA VAL A 62 -10.52 -14.31 0.55
C VAL A 62 -11.11 -15.14 1.71
N ILE A 63 -10.51 -15.04 2.90
CA ILE A 63 -11.02 -15.71 4.11
C ILE A 63 -12.40 -15.14 4.49
N SER A 64 -12.60 -13.84 4.46
CA SER A 64 -13.91 -13.20 4.68
C SER A 64 -14.96 -13.72 3.71
N ALA A 65 -14.63 -13.86 2.43
CA ALA A 65 -15.54 -14.42 1.41
C ALA A 65 -15.86 -15.90 1.68
N LYS A 66 -14.90 -16.68 2.18
CA LYS A 66 -15.10 -18.09 2.60
C LYS A 66 -16.11 -18.15 3.73
N TYR A 67 -15.97 -17.36 4.78
CA TYR A 67 -16.90 -17.33 5.91
C TYR A 67 -18.27 -16.77 5.53
N SER A 68 -18.35 -15.76 4.69
CA SER A 68 -19.62 -15.24 4.18
C SER A 68 -20.48 -16.27 3.45
N ARG A 69 -19.86 -17.25 2.81
CA ARG A 69 -20.59 -18.38 2.18
C ARG A 69 -21.08 -19.42 3.19
N GLN A 70 -20.38 -19.58 4.32
CA GLN A 70 -20.75 -20.58 5.34
C GLN A 70 -21.99 -20.17 6.14
N VAL A 71 -22.26 -18.90 6.31
CA VAL A 71 -23.46 -18.38 6.99
C VAL A 71 -24.75 -18.87 6.36
N THR A 72 -24.76 -19.16 5.06
CA THR A 72 -25.96 -19.59 4.33
C THR A 72 -26.31 -21.06 4.51
N THR A 73 -25.43 -21.88 5.08
CA THR A 73 -25.58 -23.34 5.12
C THR A 73 -25.88 -23.94 6.49
N GLN A 74 -25.87 -23.15 7.56
CA GLN A 74 -26.12 -23.66 8.92
C GLN A 74 -27.41 -23.11 9.54
N LEU A 75 -28.54 -23.56 9.06
CA LEU A 75 -29.84 -23.37 9.67
C LEU A 75 -30.31 -24.66 10.33
N SER A 76 -29.60 -25.16 11.34
CA SER A 76 -30.13 -26.28 12.11
C SER A 76 -29.45 -26.37 13.48
N GLY A 77 -30.13 -25.85 14.50
CA GLY A 77 -29.90 -26.18 15.90
C GLY A 77 -28.79 -25.40 16.58
N ALA A 78 -29.04 -24.91 17.76
CA ALA A 78 -28.28 -24.47 18.94
C ALA A 78 -26.77 -24.10 18.87
N LEU A 79 -26.10 -24.21 17.77
CA LEU A 79 -24.75 -23.73 17.48
C LEU A 79 -24.79 -22.83 16.23
N SER A 80 -25.31 -21.65 16.39
CA SER A 80 -25.03 -20.57 15.45
C SER A 80 -23.61 -20.06 15.73
N ALA A 81 -22.60 -20.73 15.22
CA ALA A 81 -21.29 -20.12 15.09
C ALA A 81 -21.50 -18.90 14.19
N ASP A 82 -21.25 -17.71 14.72
CA ASP A 82 -21.59 -16.48 14.03
C ASP A 82 -20.51 -16.18 12.98
N TYR A 83 -20.53 -16.96 11.89
CA TYR A 83 -19.62 -16.81 10.75
C TYR A 83 -19.75 -15.41 10.11
N SER A 84 -20.88 -14.72 10.35
CA SER A 84 -21.05 -13.33 9.87
C SER A 84 -20.13 -12.37 10.61
N ASP A 85 -19.91 -12.58 11.89
CA ASP A 85 -18.96 -11.78 12.67
C ASP A 85 -17.52 -12.06 12.26
N LEU A 86 -17.16 -13.33 12.03
CA LEU A 86 -15.84 -13.68 11.50
C LEU A 86 -15.60 -13.05 10.12
N ALA A 87 -16.57 -13.11 9.23
CA ALA A 87 -16.47 -12.46 7.92
C ALA A 87 -16.25 -10.94 8.04
N ARG A 88 -16.96 -10.28 8.98
CA ARG A 88 -16.78 -8.83 9.24
C ARG A 88 -15.41 -8.52 9.84
N GLN A 89 -14.92 -9.34 10.78
CA GLN A 89 -13.61 -9.18 11.39
C GLN A 89 -12.49 -9.29 10.35
N TYR A 90 -12.52 -10.32 9.49
CA TYR A 90 -11.52 -10.47 8.43
C TYR A 90 -11.61 -9.36 7.39
N LYS A 91 -12.80 -8.84 7.11
CA LYS A 91 -12.95 -7.66 6.24
C LYS A 91 -12.33 -6.41 6.87
N ALA A 92 -12.58 -6.15 8.14
CA ALA A 92 -11.98 -5.03 8.86
C ALA A 92 -10.45 -5.16 8.91
N LEU A 93 -9.94 -6.35 9.22
CA LEU A 93 -8.51 -6.65 9.18
C LEU A 93 -7.90 -6.36 7.79
N ALA A 94 -8.59 -6.71 6.72
CA ALA A 94 -8.13 -6.44 5.37
C ALA A 94 -8.02 -4.93 5.10
N ASP A 95 -8.98 -4.15 5.54
CA ASP A 95 -8.98 -2.69 5.37
C ASP A 95 -7.85 -2.04 6.19
N ASP A 96 -7.61 -2.52 7.42
CA ASP A 96 -6.50 -2.08 8.26
C ASP A 96 -5.13 -2.42 7.64
N LEU A 97 -4.96 -3.62 7.12
CA LEU A 97 -3.72 -4.04 6.45
C LEU A 97 -3.48 -3.24 5.16
N GLU A 98 -4.53 -2.94 4.40
CA GLU A 98 -4.40 -2.07 3.22
C GLU A 98 -3.97 -0.65 3.61
N TYR A 99 -4.52 -0.11 4.70
CA TYR A 99 -4.09 1.18 5.23
C TYR A 99 -2.62 1.15 5.67
N GLN A 100 -2.19 0.10 6.38
CA GLN A 100 -0.78 -0.09 6.75
C GLN A 100 0.12 -0.22 5.52
N GLY A 101 -0.32 -0.93 4.48
CA GLY A 101 0.41 -1.04 3.22
C GLY A 101 0.62 0.31 2.54
N LYS A 102 -0.37 1.18 2.59
CA LYS A 102 -0.26 2.56 2.07
C LYS A 102 0.71 3.42 2.88
N THR A 103 0.77 3.23 4.20
CA THR A 103 1.60 4.04 5.09
C THR A 103 3.03 3.54 5.21
N SER A 104 3.26 2.21 5.21
CA SER A 104 4.59 1.61 5.41
C SER A 104 5.36 1.35 4.11
N GLY A 105 4.69 1.22 2.98
CA GLY A 105 5.33 0.98 1.66
C GLY A 105 5.61 2.23 0.88
N ALA A 106 5.01 3.32 1.26
CA ALA A 106 5.30 4.62 0.71
C ALA A 106 6.21 5.36 1.69
N SER A 107 7.45 5.63 1.31
CA SER A 107 7.82 7.01 1.49
C SER A 107 6.72 7.79 0.75
N VAL A 108 5.63 8.07 1.45
CA VAL A 108 4.69 9.09 1.03
C VAL A 108 5.54 10.34 1.05
N GLY A 109 6.28 10.53 -0.04
CA GLY A 109 6.72 11.85 -0.38
C GLY A 109 5.42 12.62 -0.33
N VAL A 110 5.26 13.43 0.70
CA VAL A 110 4.16 14.37 0.78
C VAL A 110 4.23 15.12 -0.54
N LEU A 111 3.46 14.63 -1.51
CA LEU A 111 3.15 15.36 -2.72
C LEU A 111 2.18 16.45 -2.28
N ALA A 112 2.71 17.34 -1.44
CA ALA A 112 2.11 18.63 -1.17
C ALA A 112 2.22 19.38 -2.47
N GLY A 113 1.31 19.13 -3.43
CA GLY A 113 1.03 19.95 -4.60
C GLY A 113 2.20 20.66 -5.31
N GLY A 114 3.42 20.22 -5.06
CA GLY A 114 4.63 20.88 -5.50
C GLY A 114 5.21 20.23 -6.75
N ILE A 115 5.55 21.05 -7.71
CA ILE A 115 6.36 20.64 -8.87
C ILE A 115 7.75 20.23 -8.35
N THR A 116 8.27 19.08 -8.77
CA THR A 116 9.64 18.65 -8.45
C THR A 116 10.68 19.69 -8.91
N LYS A 117 11.85 19.74 -8.26
CA LYS A 117 12.95 20.64 -8.68
C LYS A 117 13.30 20.46 -10.17
N SER A 118 13.25 19.23 -10.67
CA SER A 118 13.43 18.91 -12.09
C SER A 118 12.30 19.48 -12.94
N GLY A 119 11.06 19.36 -12.51
CA GLY A 119 9.90 19.95 -13.17
C GLY A 119 9.98 21.48 -13.22
N ILE A 120 10.42 22.12 -12.14
CA ILE A 120 10.66 23.59 -12.11
C ILE A 120 11.73 23.97 -13.12
N LYS A 121 12.83 23.21 -13.20
CA LYS A 121 13.90 23.48 -14.19
C LYS A 121 13.38 23.29 -15.62
N ALA A 122 12.64 22.23 -15.90
CA ALA A 122 12.06 21.98 -17.23
C ALA A 122 11.07 23.09 -17.64
N VAL A 123 10.23 23.54 -16.71
CA VAL A 123 9.30 24.65 -16.93
C VAL A 123 10.03 25.96 -17.20
N ARG A 124 11.15 26.24 -16.48
CA ARG A 124 11.98 27.44 -16.70
C ARG A 124 12.78 27.39 -17.99
N ALA A 125 13.19 26.19 -18.43
CA ALA A 125 13.92 25.99 -19.69
C ALA A 125 13.01 26.03 -20.93
N ASN A 126 11.70 25.99 -20.74
CA ASN A 126 10.76 26.01 -21.86
C ASN A 126 10.62 27.43 -22.42
N THR A 127 11.30 27.68 -23.53
CA THR A 127 11.30 28.99 -24.24
C THR A 127 9.96 29.32 -24.90
N ASN A 128 9.07 28.33 -25.09
CA ASN A 128 7.74 28.55 -25.69
C ASN A 128 6.69 28.98 -24.66
N ARG A 129 7.05 29.09 -23.41
CA ARG A 129 6.13 29.50 -22.35
C ARG A 129 6.12 31.00 -22.22
N ILE A 130 4.93 31.59 -22.24
CA ILE A 130 4.74 33.02 -21.89
C ILE A 130 5.22 33.20 -20.43
N GLU A 131 6.19 34.10 -20.24
CA GLU A 131 6.71 34.43 -18.92
C GLU A 131 5.62 35.05 -18.04
N GLY A 132 5.58 34.62 -16.76
CA GLY A 132 4.63 35.17 -15.79
C GLY A 132 4.79 36.68 -15.67
N SER A 133 3.68 37.43 -15.66
CA SER A 133 3.63 38.88 -15.63
C SER A 133 4.27 39.49 -14.38
N PHE A 134 4.40 38.71 -13.30
CA PHE A 134 4.96 39.16 -12.02
C PHE A 134 6.33 38.54 -11.77
N ARG A 135 7.39 39.14 -12.28
CA ARG A 135 8.77 38.84 -11.87
C ARG A 135 9.26 39.90 -10.88
N ARG A 136 10.08 39.45 -9.93
CA ARG A 136 10.59 40.27 -8.81
C ARG A 136 11.20 41.62 -9.25
N ASP A 137 11.82 41.66 -10.42
CA ASP A 137 12.56 42.81 -10.90
C ASP A 137 11.95 43.45 -12.17
N ARG A 138 10.75 43.04 -12.60
CA ARG A 138 10.13 43.51 -13.84
C ARG A 138 9.78 45.01 -13.84
N PHE A 139 9.57 45.57 -12.66
CA PHE A 139 9.18 46.98 -12.49
C PHE A 139 10.32 47.87 -11.96
N LYS A 140 11.55 47.36 -11.91
CA LYS A 140 12.71 48.18 -11.65
C LYS A 140 13.03 49.01 -12.89
N ASN A 141 12.94 50.32 -12.78
CA ASN A 141 13.28 51.22 -13.85
C ASN A 141 14.29 52.30 -13.31
N PRO A 142 15.47 52.39 -13.90
CA PRO A 142 16.02 51.61 -15.00
C PRO A 142 16.51 50.23 -14.55
N PRO A 143 16.53 49.20 -15.44
CA PRO A 143 17.15 47.93 -15.11
C PRO A 143 18.64 48.13 -14.79
N SER A 144 19.10 47.53 -13.71
CA SER A 144 20.42 47.72 -13.11
C SER A 144 21.63 47.38 -14.02
N TYR A 145 21.41 46.79 -15.16
CA TYR A 145 22.44 46.41 -16.14
C TYR A 145 22.54 47.40 -17.32
N GLN A 146 21.75 48.48 -17.32
CA GLN A 146 21.76 49.52 -18.36
C GLN A 146 22.27 50.86 -17.85
N THR A 147 23.09 50.89 -16.83
CA THR A 147 23.88 52.10 -16.57
C THR A 147 24.92 52.21 -17.68
N PRO A 148 24.80 53.15 -18.61
CA PRO A 148 25.90 53.39 -19.54
C PRO A 148 27.11 53.83 -18.72
N GLU A 149 28.24 53.11 -18.87
CA GLU A 149 29.51 53.64 -18.44
C GLU A 149 29.80 54.87 -19.33
N TYR A 150 29.65 56.03 -18.77
CA TYR A 150 30.18 57.23 -19.40
C TYR A 150 31.68 57.27 -19.11
N GLU A 151 32.47 56.91 -20.10
CA GLU A 151 33.88 57.39 -20.16
C GLU A 151 33.98 58.88 -20.30
#